data_d9cecec38aee615cc74a325ece91a301
#
_entry.id   d9cecec38aee615cc74a325ece91a301
#
_cell.length_a   1.000
_cell.length_b   1.000
_cell.length_c   1.000
_cell.angle_alpha   90.00
_cell.angle_beta   90.00
_cell.angle_gamma   90.00
#
_symmetry.space_group_name_H-M   'P 1'
#
loop_
_entity.id
_entity.type
_entity.pdbx_description
1 polymer ?
#
loop_
_entity_poly.entity_id
_entity_poly.type
_entity_poly.pdbx_seq_one_letter_code
_entity_poly.pdbx_strand_id
1 'polypeptide(L)'
;MSFPCLDAQEAKTASLSARSMQSGPEPSYTTGHHERFHCDEALVLDWGGVLPEFDIAYETWGTLNADKSNAILLHTGLSASSHARSTPTNPKKGWWERFIGPGAPLDTDKYYIICT
;
A
#
# COMPACT_ATOMS: atom_id res chain seq x y z
N MET A 1 -13.36 31.78 -17.37
CA MET A 1 -12.72 31.10 -18.51
C MET A 1 -12.83 29.60 -18.26
N SER A 2 -13.68 28.89 -18.99
CA SER A 2 -13.77 27.42 -18.89
C SER A 2 -12.71 26.79 -19.78
N PHE A 3 -12.02 25.78 -19.26
CA PHE A 3 -11.05 25.00 -20.02
C PHE A 3 -11.73 23.72 -20.53
N PRO A 4 -12.05 23.58 -21.81
CA PRO A 4 -12.78 22.43 -22.34
C PRO A 4 -12.09 21.08 -22.07
N CYS A 5 -10.80 21.08 -21.86
CA CYS A 5 -10.03 19.89 -21.48
C CYS A 5 -10.29 19.43 -20.04
N LEU A 6 -10.57 20.35 -19.11
CA LEU A 6 -10.89 20.02 -17.72
C LEU A 6 -12.28 19.43 -17.60
N ASP A 7 -13.25 20.01 -18.30
CA ASP A 7 -14.63 19.51 -18.32
C ASP A 7 -14.73 18.09 -18.92
N ALA A 8 -13.91 17.82 -19.96
CA ALA A 8 -13.83 16.48 -20.55
C ALA A 8 -13.13 15.46 -19.63
N GLN A 9 -12.22 15.92 -18.78
CA GLN A 9 -11.50 15.08 -17.82
C GLN A 9 -12.36 14.76 -16.60
N GLU A 10 -13.13 15.73 -16.11
CA GLU A 10 -14.14 15.52 -15.06
C GLU A 10 -15.25 14.57 -15.50
N ALA A 11 -15.75 14.71 -16.72
CA ALA A 11 -16.72 13.79 -17.29
C ALA A 11 -16.18 12.36 -17.45
N LYS A 12 -14.90 12.21 -17.82
CA LYS A 12 -14.21 10.90 -17.87
C LYS A 12 -14.03 10.31 -16.48
N THR A 13 -13.65 11.12 -15.51
CA THR A 13 -13.46 10.68 -14.12
C THR A 13 -14.80 10.25 -13.50
N ALA A 14 -15.88 11.00 -13.73
CA ALA A 14 -17.23 10.63 -13.29
C ALA A 14 -17.72 9.34 -13.97
N SER A 15 -17.43 9.13 -15.26
CA SER A 15 -17.80 7.91 -15.97
C SER A 15 -16.99 6.69 -15.54
N LEU A 16 -15.70 6.88 -15.16
CA LEU A 16 -14.85 5.85 -14.61
C LEU A 16 -15.27 5.47 -13.18
N SER A 17 -15.68 6.44 -12.36
CA SER A 17 -16.24 6.22 -11.04
C SER A 17 -17.55 5.42 -11.09
N ALA A 18 -18.45 5.75 -12.03
CA ALA A 18 -19.68 5.00 -12.23
C ALA A 18 -19.45 3.56 -12.77
N ARG A 19 -18.37 3.34 -13.53
CA ARG A 19 -17.95 2.00 -13.97
C ARG A 19 -17.31 1.17 -12.87
N SER A 20 -16.62 1.81 -11.94
CA SER A 20 -15.98 1.14 -10.80
C SER A 20 -16.99 0.57 -9.79
N MET A 21 -18.22 1.04 -9.81
CA MET A 21 -19.32 0.49 -9.00
C MET A 21 -19.90 -0.82 -9.56
N GLN A 22 -19.55 -1.23 -10.77
CA GLN A 22 -19.77 -2.59 -11.26
C GLN A 22 -18.55 -3.44 -10.94
N SER A 23 -18.39 -3.74 -9.65
CA SER A 23 -17.32 -4.59 -9.17
C SER A 23 -17.48 -6.00 -9.75
N GLY A 24 -16.70 -6.29 -10.75
CA GLY A 24 -16.22 -7.65 -10.91
C GLY A 24 -15.39 -8.02 -9.67
N PRO A 25 -15.20 -9.31 -9.38
CA PRO A 25 -14.34 -9.70 -8.27
C PRO A 25 -12.99 -8.98 -8.43
N GLU A 26 -12.55 -8.29 -7.37
CA GLU A 26 -11.21 -7.71 -7.34
C GLU A 26 -10.22 -8.79 -7.75
N PRO A 27 -9.29 -8.52 -8.65
CA PRO A 27 -8.26 -9.48 -8.98
C PRO A 27 -7.58 -9.86 -7.67
N SER A 28 -7.52 -11.15 -7.35
CA SER A 28 -6.93 -11.64 -6.12
C SER A 28 -5.40 -11.52 -6.17
N TYR A 29 -4.88 -10.30 -6.21
CA TYR A 29 -3.45 -10.03 -6.10
C TYR A 29 -2.93 -10.20 -4.67
N THR A 30 -3.80 -10.10 -3.70
CA THR A 30 -3.50 -10.35 -2.30
C THR A 30 -3.81 -11.79 -1.96
N THR A 31 -2.86 -12.65 -2.16
CA THR A 31 -2.92 -14.02 -1.66
C THR A 31 -2.32 -14.04 -0.25
N GLY A 32 -3.16 -13.90 0.76
CA GLY A 32 -2.74 -14.05 2.14
C GLY A 32 -3.21 -12.92 3.06
N HIS A 33 -2.86 -13.06 4.31
CA HIS A 33 -3.22 -12.11 5.36
C HIS A 33 -2.26 -10.91 5.33
N HIS A 34 -2.81 -9.72 5.33
CA HIS A 34 -2.10 -8.45 5.51
C HIS A 34 -2.83 -7.61 6.55
N GLU A 35 -2.14 -6.67 7.15
CA GLU A 35 -2.75 -5.68 8.02
C GLU A 35 -3.27 -4.51 7.20
N ARG A 36 -4.18 -3.74 7.78
CA ARG A 36 -4.80 -2.60 7.12
C ARG A 36 -4.78 -1.39 8.04
N PHE A 37 -4.22 -0.31 7.54
CA PHE A 37 -4.28 1.00 8.17
C PHE A 37 -5.40 1.80 7.50
N HIS A 38 -6.38 2.22 8.29
CA HIS A 38 -7.46 3.10 7.82
C HIS A 38 -7.14 4.54 8.19
N CYS A 39 -7.22 5.44 7.21
CA CYS A 39 -7.11 6.89 7.40
C CYS A 39 -8.45 7.54 7.09
N ASP A 40 -9.03 8.18 8.09
CA ASP A 40 -10.30 8.92 8.01
C ASP A 40 -10.10 10.43 7.77
N GLU A 41 -8.84 10.87 7.62
CA GLU A 41 -8.51 12.23 7.23
C GLU A 41 -8.54 12.37 5.71
N ALA A 42 -9.23 13.41 5.25
CA ALA A 42 -9.31 13.69 3.82
C ALA A 42 -7.95 14.12 3.25
N LEU A 43 -7.52 13.42 2.20
CA LEU A 43 -6.31 13.77 1.45
C LEU A 43 -6.70 14.61 0.21
N VAL A 44 -6.22 15.85 0.18
CA VAL A 44 -6.36 16.72 -1.00
C VAL A 44 -5.25 16.41 -1.98
N LEU A 45 -5.61 16.09 -3.22
CA LEU A 45 -4.67 15.76 -4.27
C LEU A 45 -4.15 17.01 -4.97
N ASP A 46 -2.86 17.03 -5.36
CA ASP A 46 -2.19 18.18 -5.98
C ASP A 46 -2.85 18.67 -7.28
N TRP A 47 -3.45 17.76 -8.04
CA TRP A 47 -4.09 18.04 -9.33
C TRP A 47 -5.60 18.25 -9.24
N GLY A 48 -6.10 18.42 -8.03
CA GLY A 48 -7.52 18.54 -7.73
C GLY A 48 -8.15 17.19 -7.40
N GLY A 49 -9.27 17.24 -6.70
CA GLY A 49 -9.92 16.07 -6.13
C GLY A 49 -9.55 15.85 -4.67
N VAL A 50 -10.38 15.08 -3.99
CA VAL A 50 -10.23 14.75 -2.57
C VAL A 50 -10.49 13.27 -2.41
N LEU A 51 -9.60 12.60 -1.68
CA LEU A 51 -9.81 11.26 -1.16
C LEU A 51 -10.35 11.40 0.27
N PRO A 52 -11.64 11.18 0.52
CA PRO A 52 -12.25 11.48 1.82
C PRO A 52 -11.73 10.54 2.92
N GLU A 53 -11.43 9.31 2.57
CA GLU A 53 -10.87 8.26 3.41
C GLU A 53 -10.15 7.25 2.54
N PHE A 54 -9.20 6.51 3.09
CA PHE A 54 -8.49 5.46 2.35
C PHE A 54 -7.91 4.40 3.29
N ASP A 55 -7.68 3.22 2.75
CA ASP A 55 -7.01 2.13 3.42
C ASP A 55 -5.65 1.86 2.79
N ILE A 56 -4.66 1.58 3.62
CA ILE A 56 -3.34 1.10 3.19
C ILE A 56 -3.15 -0.31 3.72
N ALA A 57 -2.99 -1.26 2.82
CA ALA A 57 -2.56 -2.61 3.17
C ALA A 57 -1.07 -2.60 3.47
N TYR A 58 -0.65 -3.22 4.57
CA TYR A 58 0.76 -3.30 4.94
C TYR A 58 1.11 -4.62 5.62
N GLU A 59 2.38 -4.96 5.57
CA GLU A 59 2.95 -6.08 6.31
C GLU A 59 4.22 -5.62 7.03
N THR A 60 4.56 -6.30 8.13
CA THR A 60 5.69 -5.90 8.98
C THR A 60 6.57 -7.08 9.37
N TRP A 61 7.85 -6.79 9.60
CA TRP A 61 8.85 -7.75 10.07
C TRP A 61 9.77 -7.09 11.09
N GLY A 62 10.20 -7.85 12.10
CA GLY A 62 11.02 -7.36 13.20
C GLY A 62 10.19 -6.79 14.35
N THR A 63 10.84 -6.06 15.24
CA THR A 63 10.21 -5.48 16.43
C THR A 63 10.52 -4.00 16.53
N LEU A 64 9.47 -3.19 16.68
CA LEU A 64 9.60 -1.75 16.90
C LEU A 64 10.12 -1.50 18.33
N ASN A 65 11.19 -0.70 18.44
CA ASN A 65 11.73 -0.34 19.75
C ASN A 65 10.86 0.75 20.45
N ALA A 66 11.11 0.96 21.75
CA ALA A 66 10.28 1.82 22.58
C ALA A 66 10.26 3.30 22.12
N ASP A 67 11.39 3.79 21.61
CA ASP A 67 11.54 5.16 21.10
C ASP A 67 11.19 5.28 19.59
N LYS A 68 10.81 4.17 18.95
CA LYS A 68 10.39 4.09 17.55
C LYS A 68 11.46 4.56 16.54
N SER A 69 12.74 4.47 16.93
CA SER A 69 13.87 4.95 16.11
C SER A 69 14.35 3.95 15.06
N ASN A 70 13.89 2.70 15.11
CA ASN A 70 14.36 1.60 14.26
C ASN A 70 13.39 1.21 13.13
N ALA A 71 12.41 2.04 12.80
CA ALA A 71 11.46 1.75 11.74
C ALA A 71 12.04 2.09 10.36
N ILE A 72 11.83 1.18 9.40
CA ILE A 72 12.14 1.38 7.98
C ILE A 72 10.87 1.20 7.18
N LEU A 73 10.47 2.23 6.44
CA LEU A 73 9.37 2.16 5.50
C LEU A 73 9.91 1.71 4.14
N LEU A 74 9.45 0.55 3.69
CA LEU A 74 9.81 -0.03 2.41
C LEU A 74 8.67 0.20 1.42
N HIS A 75 8.95 0.96 0.37
CA HIS A 75 8.01 1.16 -0.72
C HIS A 75 8.19 0.09 -1.79
N THR A 76 7.08 -0.42 -2.27
CA THR A 76 7.09 -1.38 -3.39
C THR A 76 7.49 -0.69 -4.69
N GLY A 77 8.04 -1.48 -5.61
CA GLY A 77 8.17 -1.07 -7.00
C GLY A 77 6.84 -1.23 -7.76
N LEU A 78 6.91 -1.05 -9.06
CA LEU A 78 5.75 -1.24 -9.94
C LEU A 78 5.21 -2.68 -9.84
N SER A 79 3.91 -2.80 -9.64
CA SER A 79 3.17 -4.09 -9.61
C SER A 79 3.53 -5.03 -8.44
N ALA A 80 4.31 -4.61 -7.47
CA ALA A 80 4.54 -5.37 -6.26
C ALA A 80 3.47 -5.05 -5.20
N SER A 81 3.26 -5.98 -4.27
CA SER A 81 2.36 -5.82 -3.12
C SER A 81 3.15 -5.55 -1.84
N SER A 82 2.45 -5.29 -0.73
CA SER A 82 3.05 -5.21 0.61
C SER A 82 3.76 -6.49 1.06
N HIS A 83 3.53 -7.62 0.36
CA HIS A 83 4.10 -8.92 0.70
C HIS A 83 5.56 -9.04 0.24
N ALA A 84 6.48 -8.34 0.90
CA ALA A 84 7.90 -8.37 0.55
C ALA A 84 8.61 -9.64 1.01
N ARG A 85 8.16 -10.26 2.11
CA ARG A 85 8.67 -11.51 2.65
C ARG A 85 7.54 -12.35 3.24
N SER A 86 7.73 -13.66 3.30
CA SER A 86 6.85 -14.58 4.00
C SER A 86 6.68 -14.23 5.49
N THR A 87 5.50 -14.46 6.01
CA THR A 87 5.14 -14.31 7.43
C THR A 87 4.54 -15.61 7.95
N PRO A 88 4.42 -15.82 9.26
CA PRO A 88 3.74 -16.99 9.81
C PRO A 88 2.28 -17.14 9.34
N THR A 89 1.60 -16.04 9.09
CA THR A 89 0.21 -15.99 8.60
C THR A 89 0.10 -16.04 7.08
N ASN A 90 1.20 -15.72 6.37
CA ASN A 90 1.31 -15.82 4.93
C ASN A 90 2.67 -16.44 4.55
N PRO A 91 2.78 -17.77 4.49
CA PRO A 91 4.04 -18.47 4.24
C PRO A 91 4.50 -18.41 2.79
N LYS A 92 3.73 -17.81 1.90
CA LYS A 92 4.13 -17.62 0.51
C LYS A 92 5.37 -16.73 0.43
N LYS A 93 6.30 -17.04 -0.48
CA LYS A 93 7.49 -16.22 -0.67
C LYS A 93 7.12 -14.83 -1.18
N GLY A 94 7.65 -13.80 -0.51
CA GLY A 94 7.55 -12.43 -0.95
C GLY A 94 8.54 -12.10 -2.07
N TRP A 95 8.37 -10.91 -2.67
CA TRP A 95 9.19 -10.46 -3.79
C TRP A 95 10.63 -10.07 -3.37
N TRP A 96 10.87 -9.81 -2.07
CA TRP A 96 12.19 -9.50 -1.50
C TRP A 96 12.61 -10.47 -0.38
N GLU A 97 12.20 -11.70 -0.47
CA GLU A 97 12.37 -12.74 0.54
C GLU A 97 13.78 -12.82 1.14
N ARG A 98 14.82 -12.66 0.33
CA ARG A 98 16.22 -12.81 0.76
C ARG A 98 16.80 -11.56 1.40
N PHE A 99 16.16 -10.40 1.24
CA PHE A 99 16.70 -9.13 1.72
C PHE A 99 16.20 -8.74 3.11
N ILE A 100 15.12 -9.36 3.58
CA ILE A 100 14.48 -9.09 4.86
C ILE A 100 14.65 -10.31 5.74
N GLY A 101 15.14 -10.14 6.96
CA GLY A 101 15.26 -11.22 7.94
C GLY A 101 16.44 -11.06 8.88
N PRO A 102 16.60 -12.00 9.85
CA PRO A 102 17.73 -11.98 10.76
C PRO A 102 19.07 -12.07 10.00
N GLY A 103 19.96 -11.10 10.21
CA GLY A 103 21.25 -11.03 9.54
C GLY A 103 21.21 -10.69 8.04
N ALA A 104 20.04 -10.44 7.46
CA ALA A 104 19.87 -9.99 6.08
C ALA A 104 20.20 -8.49 5.94
N PRO A 105 20.31 -7.93 4.72
CA PRO A 105 20.52 -6.50 4.55
C PRO A 105 19.50 -5.61 5.28
N LEU A 106 18.22 -6.00 5.30
CA LEU A 106 17.19 -5.44 6.18
C LEU A 106 17.05 -6.37 7.38
N ASP A 107 17.94 -6.19 8.35
CA ASP A 107 18.10 -7.06 9.51
C ASP A 107 16.97 -6.87 10.50
N THR A 108 16.09 -7.86 10.60
CA THR A 108 14.93 -7.82 11.49
C THR A 108 15.26 -7.98 12.98
N ASP A 109 16.50 -8.32 13.32
CA ASP A 109 16.99 -8.29 14.71
C ASP A 109 17.26 -6.85 15.18
N LYS A 110 17.44 -5.91 14.24
CA LYS A 110 17.76 -4.51 14.51
C LYS A 110 16.63 -3.56 14.12
N TYR A 111 15.98 -3.83 13.01
CA TYR A 111 15.03 -2.93 12.38
C TYR A 111 13.63 -3.51 12.36
N TYR A 112 12.67 -2.61 12.44
CA TYR A 112 11.26 -2.89 12.20
C TYR A 112 10.91 -2.44 10.79
N ILE A 113 10.67 -3.40 9.90
CA ILE A 113 10.41 -3.14 8.48
C ILE A 113 8.92 -3.09 8.26
N ILE A 114 8.44 -2.05 7.59
CA ILE A 114 7.04 -1.89 7.18
C ILE A 114 7.02 -1.79 5.67
N CYS A 115 6.26 -2.64 5.00
CA CYS A 115 6.05 -2.58 3.55
C CYS A 115 4.57 -2.27 3.24
N THR A 116 4.34 -1.27 2.39
CA THR A 116 2.99 -0.84 1.95
C THR A 116 2.78 -1.14 0.48
#